data_b5f943bb0244abfc70ed56cf742500ae
#
_entry.id   b5f943bb0244abfc70ed56cf742500ae
#
_cell.length_a   1.000
_cell.length_b   1.000
_cell.length_c   1.000
_cell.angle_alpha   90.00
_cell.angle_beta   90.00
_cell.angle_gamma   90.00
#
_symmetry.space_group_name_H-M   'P 1'
#
loop_
_entity.id
_entity.type
_entity.pdbx_description
1 polymer ?
#
loop_
_entity_poly.entity_id
_entity_poly.type
_entity_poly.pdbx_seq_one_letter_code
_entity_poly.pdbx_strand_id
1 'polypeptide(L)'
;MSDTNEILELYYLAQKYKLEGREILDKYSFEDLAKIFNGIGPDAFPSWLRCVISKLHPSLAPVALIHDCEWHESDRTYDSFTESNERFKRNGAIVAKGMYSFFNPRRYIVKNQAYRFGCYCEHLGWHAWCTPCECPICKEARAKEKHG
;
A
#
# COMPACT_ATOMS: atom_id res chain seq x y z
N MET A 1 -3.43 16.34 2.68
CA MET A 1 -3.95 15.24 3.53
C MET A 1 -5.11 14.56 2.83
N SER A 2 -5.08 13.23 2.81
CA SER A 2 -6.19 12.45 2.25
C SER A 2 -7.38 12.49 3.19
N ASP A 3 -8.53 12.81 2.67
CA ASP A 3 -9.78 12.79 3.42
C ASP A 3 -10.58 11.50 3.09
N THR A 4 -11.71 11.33 3.76
CA THR A 4 -12.55 10.15 3.56
C THR A 4 -13.13 10.05 2.15
N ASN A 5 -13.35 11.19 1.47
CA ASN A 5 -13.83 11.19 0.09
C ASN A 5 -12.77 10.68 -0.87
N GLU A 6 -11.52 11.09 -0.69
CA GLU A 6 -10.40 10.56 -1.47
C GLU A 6 -10.25 9.06 -1.25
N ILE A 7 -10.32 8.61 -0.01
CA ILE A 7 -10.24 7.18 0.32
C ILE A 7 -11.38 6.39 -0.33
N LEU A 8 -12.58 6.94 -0.34
CA LEU A 8 -13.72 6.30 -1.00
C LEU A 8 -13.45 6.12 -2.51
N GLU A 9 -12.85 7.12 -3.16
CA GLU A 9 -12.46 7.01 -4.57
C GLU A 9 -11.41 5.92 -4.78
N LEU A 10 -10.40 5.85 -3.90
CA LEU A 10 -9.37 4.81 -3.98
C LEU A 10 -9.95 3.42 -3.77
N TYR A 11 -10.87 3.28 -2.82
CA TYR A 11 -11.60 2.04 -2.58
C TYR A 11 -12.35 1.61 -3.84
N TYR A 12 -13.10 2.55 -4.44
CA TYR A 12 -13.84 2.29 -5.67
C TYR A 12 -12.92 1.83 -6.81
N LEU A 13 -11.78 2.50 -6.99
CA LEU A 13 -10.82 2.14 -8.03
C LEU A 13 -10.22 0.74 -7.80
N ALA A 14 -9.92 0.39 -6.55
CA ALA A 14 -9.44 -0.93 -6.20
C ALA A 14 -10.45 -2.02 -6.57
N GLN A 15 -11.74 -1.76 -6.34
CA GLN A 15 -12.81 -2.69 -6.73
C GLN A 15 -12.99 -2.74 -8.25
N LYS A 16 -12.99 -1.57 -8.90
CA LYS A 16 -13.20 -1.45 -10.36
C LYS A 16 -12.15 -2.23 -11.14
N TYR A 17 -10.88 -2.10 -10.76
CA TYR A 17 -9.78 -2.77 -11.44
C TYR A 17 -9.47 -4.15 -10.86
N LYS A 18 -10.22 -4.60 -9.88
CA LYS A 18 -10.05 -5.91 -9.22
C LYS A 18 -8.61 -6.13 -8.76
N LEU A 19 -8.08 -5.16 -8.03
CA LEU A 19 -6.71 -5.24 -7.52
C LEU A 19 -6.58 -6.42 -6.55
N GLU A 20 -5.44 -7.09 -6.61
CA GLU A 20 -5.13 -8.18 -5.68
C GLU A 20 -4.98 -7.64 -4.26
N GLY A 21 -5.56 -8.34 -3.30
CA GLY A 21 -5.48 -7.95 -1.89
C GLY A 21 -6.45 -6.85 -1.48
N ARG A 22 -7.34 -6.41 -2.36
CA ARG A 22 -8.31 -5.34 -2.05
C ARG A 22 -9.21 -5.66 -0.86
N GLU A 23 -9.36 -6.93 -0.51
CA GLU A 23 -10.16 -7.37 0.63
C GLU A 23 -9.64 -6.79 1.96
N ILE A 24 -8.37 -6.48 2.03
CA ILE A 24 -7.78 -5.89 3.25
C ILE A 24 -8.42 -4.54 3.58
N LEU A 25 -8.90 -3.82 2.57
CA LEU A 25 -9.55 -2.52 2.76
C LEU A 25 -10.84 -2.62 3.55
N ASP A 26 -11.53 -3.76 3.48
CA ASP A 26 -12.80 -3.99 4.18
C ASP A 26 -12.61 -4.19 5.68
N LYS A 27 -11.39 -4.37 6.14
CA LYS A 27 -11.08 -4.55 7.57
C LYS A 27 -11.03 -3.24 8.35
N TYR A 28 -11.01 -2.10 7.64
CA TYR A 28 -10.83 -0.78 8.24
C TYR A 28 -11.99 0.13 7.90
N SER A 29 -12.29 1.08 8.79
CA SER A 29 -13.16 2.20 8.46
C SER A 29 -12.45 3.13 7.46
N PHE A 30 -13.21 3.94 6.73
CA PHE A 30 -12.61 4.92 5.82
C PHE A 30 -11.74 5.93 6.58
N GLU A 31 -12.09 6.25 7.81
CA GLU A 31 -11.30 7.13 8.67
C GLU A 31 -9.93 6.51 9.00
N ASP A 32 -9.89 5.23 9.33
CA ASP A 32 -8.65 4.52 9.61
C ASP A 32 -7.81 4.36 8.34
N LEU A 33 -8.44 4.06 7.20
CA LEU A 33 -7.74 4.01 5.92
C LEU A 33 -7.08 5.36 5.58
N ALA A 34 -7.77 6.48 5.85
CA ALA A 34 -7.21 7.81 5.63
C ALA A 34 -5.99 8.04 6.51
N LYS A 35 -6.03 7.62 7.77
CA LYS A 35 -4.89 7.71 8.69
C LYS A 35 -3.71 6.87 8.19
N ILE A 36 -3.95 5.64 7.78
CA ILE A 36 -2.93 4.75 7.24
C ILE A 36 -2.29 5.37 6.00
N PHE A 37 -3.10 5.87 5.08
CA PHE A 37 -2.63 6.47 3.82
C PHE A 37 -1.88 7.78 4.04
N ASN A 38 -2.20 8.53 5.09
CA ASN A 38 -1.55 9.82 5.42
C ASN A 38 -0.24 9.67 6.20
N GLY A 39 0.29 8.46 6.29
CA GLY A 39 1.62 8.26 6.85
C GLY A 39 1.66 7.92 8.33
N ILE A 40 0.54 7.47 8.91
CA ILE A 40 0.58 6.75 10.19
C ILE A 40 1.06 5.34 9.87
N GLY A 41 2.22 5.26 9.26
CA GLY A 41 2.86 4.00 8.96
C GLY A 41 3.78 3.56 10.07
N PRO A 42 4.49 2.43 9.89
CA PRO A 42 5.50 1.99 10.87
C PRO A 42 6.50 3.12 11.13
N ASP A 43 6.77 3.42 12.39
CA ASP A 43 7.78 4.43 12.76
C ASP A 43 9.16 4.12 12.18
N ALA A 44 9.41 2.84 11.89
CA ALA A 44 10.64 2.38 11.26
C ALA A 44 10.71 2.66 9.76
N PHE A 45 9.64 3.24 9.15
CA PHE A 45 9.61 3.53 7.72
C PHE A 45 10.58 4.67 7.41
N PRO A 46 11.64 4.45 6.60
CA PRO A 46 12.65 5.46 6.36
C PRO A 46 12.06 6.69 5.67
N SER A 47 12.56 7.89 6.02
CA SER A 47 12.08 9.14 5.41
C SER A 47 12.31 9.19 3.90
N TRP A 48 13.40 8.57 3.40
CA TRP A 48 13.66 8.51 1.95
C TRP A 48 12.60 7.67 1.22
N LEU A 49 12.09 6.61 1.86
CA LEU A 49 11.04 5.78 1.29
C LEU A 49 9.71 6.55 1.20
N ARG A 50 9.40 7.35 2.22
CA ARG A 50 8.24 8.26 2.18
C ARG A 50 8.37 9.27 1.03
N CYS A 51 9.57 9.76 0.80
CA CYS A 51 9.85 10.68 -0.31
C CYS A 51 9.61 9.99 -1.66
N VAL A 52 10.03 8.74 -1.83
CA VAL A 52 9.80 7.97 -3.05
C VAL A 52 8.30 7.74 -3.27
N ILE A 53 7.57 7.37 -2.21
CA ILE A 53 6.12 7.16 -2.27
C ILE A 53 5.41 8.44 -2.74
N SER A 54 5.82 9.61 -2.23
CA SER A 54 5.19 10.89 -2.61
C SER A 54 5.39 11.25 -4.08
N LYS A 55 6.36 10.64 -4.75
CA LYS A 55 6.67 10.87 -6.17
C LYS A 55 6.01 9.85 -7.11
N LEU A 56 5.29 8.88 -6.57
CA LEU A 56 4.57 7.93 -7.41
C LEU A 56 3.47 8.62 -8.20
N HIS A 57 3.23 8.11 -9.41
CA HIS A 57 2.14 8.60 -10.24
C HIS A 57 0.80 8.45 -9.49
N PRO A 58 -0.10 9.45 -9.56
CA PRO A 58 -1.39 9.40 -8.85
C PRO A 58 -2.22 8.15 -9.15
N SER A 59 -2.09 7.57 -10.34
CA SER A 59 -2.77 6.33 -10.71
C SER A 59 -2.44 5.16 -9.79
N LEU A 60 -1.30 5.20 -9.11
CA LEU A 60 -0.85 4.15 -8.19
C LEU A 60 -1.40 4.32 -6.77
N ALA A 61 -2.17 5.38 -6.50
CA ALA A 61 -2.70 5.62 -5.16
C ALA A 61 -3.51 4.44 -4.60
N PRO A 62 -4.46 3.80 -5.34
CA PRO A 62 -5.17 2.65 -4.80
C PRO A 62 -4.25 1.45 -4.56
N VAL A 63 -3.22 1.28 -5.36
CA VAL A 63 -2.21 0.23 -5.17
C VAL A 63 -1.40 0.49 -3.90
N ALA A 64 -1.00 1.73 -3.68
CA ALA A 64 -0.27 2.15 -2.49
C ALA A 64 -1.10 1.97 -1.22
N LEU A 65 -2.40 2.26 -1.27
CA LEU A 65 -3.29 2.08 -0.11
C LEU A 65 -3.34 0.61 0.34
N ILE A 66 -3.49 -0.33 -0.60
CA ILE A 66 -3.47 -1.76 -0.28
C ILE A 66 -2.13 -2.15 0.35
N HIS A 67 -1.03 -1.71 -0.25
CA HIS A 67 0.32 -2.01 0.23
C HIS A 67 0.54 -1.45 1.65
N ASP A 68 0.07 -0.24 1.92
CA ASP A 68 0.18 0.37 3.24
C ASP A 68 -0.59 -0.43 4.30
N CYS A 69 -1.79 -0.91 3.95
CA CYS A 69 -2.58 -1.76 4.84
C CYS A 69 -1.87 -3.10 5.11
N GLU A 70 -1.26 -3.69 4.09
CA GLU A 70 -0.50 -4.94 4.26
C GLU A 70 0.69 -4.74 5.20
N TRP A 71 1.36 -3.60 5.11
CA TRP A 71 2.48 -3.28 5.99
C TRP A 71 2.01 -3.03 7.43
N HIS A 72 0.80 -2.49 7.62
CA HIS A 72 0.19 -2.38 8.94
C HIS A 72 -0.10 -3.74 9.56
N GLU A 73 -0.52 -4.70 8.77
CA GLU A 73 -0.89 -6.05 9.21
C GLU A 73 0.25 -7.06 9.08
N SER A 74 1.48 -6.58 8.90
CA SER A 74 2.64 -7.44 8.70
C SER A 74 2.71 -8.56 9.75
N ASP A 75 2.83 -9.79 9.28
CA ASP A 75 3.12 -10.96 10.12
C ASP A 75 4.62 -11.12 10.38
N ARG A 76 5.42 -10.19 9.86
CA ARG A 76 6.88 -10.12 9.99
C ARG A 76 7.62 -11.31 9.39
N THR A 77 6.96 -12.07 8.53
CA THR A 77 7.63 -13.14 7.79
C THR A 77 8.20 -12.62 6.48
N TYR A 78 9.28 -13.22 6.03
CA TYR A 78 9.93 -12.85 4.78
C TYR A 78 9.05 -13.19 3.58
N ASP A 79 8.33 -14.31 3.63
CA ASP A 79 7.45 -14.73 2.53
C ASP A 79 6.31 -13.72 2.31
N SER A 80 5.67 -13.26 3.37
CA SER A 80 4.62 -12.24 3.28
C SER A 80 5.17 -10.89 2.81
N PHE A 81 6.37 -10.54 3.25
CA PHE A 81 7.08 -9.35 2.80
C PHE A 81 7.29 -9.36 1.29
N THR A 82 7.86 -10.44 0.78
CA THR A 82 8.11 -10.61 -0.66
C THR A 82 6.80 -10.58 -1.43
N GLU A 83 5.78 -11.28 -0.97
CA GLU A 83 4.47 -11.32 -1.65
C GLU A 83 3.80 -9.95 -1.70
N SER A 84 3.89 -9.16 -0.62
CA SER A 84 3.35 -7.80 -0.61
C SER A 84 4.00 -6.93 -1.68
N ASN A 85 5.30 -7.01 -1.83
CA ASN A 85 6.05 -6.23 -2.82
C ASN A 85 5.77 -6.71 -4.25
N GLU A 86 5.67 -8.01 -4.46
CA GLU A 86 5.29 -8.58 -5.76
C GLU A 86 3.85 -8.20 -6.14
N ARG A 87 2.94 -8.18 -5.17
CA ARG A 87 1.56 -7.75 -5.37
C ARG A 87 1.50 -6.28 -5.79
N PHE A 88 2.33 -5.44 -5.20
CA PHE A 88 2.42 -4.03 -5.63
C PHE A 88 2.77 -3.93 -7.11
N LYS A 89 3.76 -4.69 -7.56
CA LYS A 89 4.16 -4.71 -8.97
C LYS A 89 3.01 -5.17 -9.87
N ARG A 90 2.34 -6.27 -9.51
CA ARG A 90 1.21 -6.81 -10.29
C ARG A 90 0.04 -5.83 -10.34
N ASN A 91 -0.33 -5.25 -9.20
CA ASN A 91 -1.40 -4.27 -9.12
C ASN A 91 -1.09 -3.02 -9.94
N GLY A 92 0.16 -2.58 -9.92
CA GLY A 92 0.59 -1.46 -10.75
C GLY A 92 0.42 -1.74 -12.24
N ALA A 93 0.74 -2.96 -12.67
CA ALA A 93 0.53 -3.39 -14.06
C ALA A 93 -0.96 -3.45 -14.42
N ILE A 94 -1.81 -3.92 -13.49
CA ILE A 94 -3.27 -3.98 -13.67
C ILE A 94 -3.84 -2.57 -13.86
N VAL A 95 -3.45 -1.63 -12.99
CA VAL A 95 -3.90 -0.22 -13.07
C VAL A 95 -3.43 0.42 -14.38
N ALA A 96 -2.17 0.24 -14.74
CA ALA A 96 -1.61 0.81 -15.96
C ALA A 96 -2.38 0.33 -17.20
N LYS A 97 -2.65 -0.98 -17.25
CA LYS A 97 -3.40 -1.59 -18.35
C LYS A 97 -4.86 -1.13 -18.36
N GLY A 98 -5.47 -0.97 -17.19
CA GLY A 98 -6.88 -0.58 -17.08
C GLY A 98 -7.12 0.89 -17.37
N MET A 99 -6.20 1.78 -17.00
CA MET A 99 -6.39 3.23 -17.15
C MET A 99 -5.88 3.79 -18.47
N TYR A 100 -4.89 3.14 -19.09
CA TYR A 100 -4.22 3.70 -20.27
C TYR A 100 -4.21 2.70 -21.42
N SER A 101 -4.46 3.21 -22.64
CA SER A 101 -4.45 2.41 -23.86
C SER A 101 -3.03 1.91 -24.17
N PHE A 102 -2.94 0.87 -24.98
CA PHE A 102 -1.68 0.28 -25.43
C PHE A 102 -0.72 1.33 -26.04
N PHE A 103 -1.25 2.34 -26.72
CA PHE A 103 -0.46 3.38 -27.38
C PHE A 103 -0.12 4.56 -26.47
N ASN A 104 -0.67 4.63 -25.25
CA ASN A 104 -0.40 5.73 -24.33
C ASN A 104 0.89 5.44 -23.55
N PRO A 105 1.92 6.30 -23.67
CA PRO A 105 3.18 6.08 -22.93
C PRO A 105 3.03 6.07 -21.41
N ARG A 106 1.99 6.70 -20.86
CA ARG A 106 1.71 6.68 -19.41
C ARG A 106 1.51 5.27 -18.89
N ARG A 107 0.96 4.38 -19.72
CA ARG A 107 0.81 2.97 -19.36
C ARG A 107 2.14 2.34 -18.94
N TYR A 108 3.18 2.60 -19.71
CA TYR A 108 4.50 2.05 -19.46
C TYR A 108 5.22 2.76 -18.31
N ILE A 109 5.03 4.07 -18.18
CA ILE A 109 5.58 4.86 -17.08
C ILE A 109 5.04 4.38 -15.73
N VAL A 110 3.72 4.23 -15.62
CA VAL A 110 3.05 3.79 -14.39
C VAL A 110 3.48 2.36 -14.03
N LYS A 111 3.47 1.45 -15.01
CA LYS A 111 3.90 0.07 -14.81
C LYS A 111 5.35 0.01 -14.32
N ASN A 112 6.23 0.78 -14.93
CA ASN A 112 7.65 0.81 -14.57
C ASN A 112 7.88 1.40 -13.18
N GLN A 113 7.14 2.45 -12.81
CA GLN A 113 7.21 3.02 -11.46
C GLN A 113 6.80 1.99 -10.39
N ALA A 114 5.71 1.27 -10.63
CA ALA A 114 5.25 0.24 -9.71
C ALA A 114 6.30 -0.88 -9.54
N TYR A 115 6.89 -1.31 -10.64
CA TYR A 115 7.94 -2.32 -10.61
C TYR A 115 9.14 -1.86 -9.79
N ARG A 116 9.64 -0.65 -10.08
CA ARG A 116 10.79 -0.07 -9.36
C ARG A 116 10.50 0.11 -7.87
N PHE A 117 9.30 0.58 -7.53
CA PHE A 117 8.93 0.75 -6.14
C PHE A 117 8.91 -0.58 -5.40
N GLY A 118 8.32 -1.62 -6.00
CA GLY A 118 8.34 -2.97 -5.43
C GLY A 118 9.76 -3.49 -5.20
N CYS A 119 10.68 -3.24 -6.16
CA CYS A 119 12.08 -3.60 -6.01
C CYS A 119 12.76 -2.85 -4.86
N TYR A 120 12.51 -1.55 -4.74
CA TYR A 120 13.06 -0.76 -3.63
C TYR A 120 12.57 -1.28 -2.27
N CYS A 121 11.29 -1.57 -2.16
CA CYS A 121 10.74 -2.13 -0.92
C CYS A 121 11.37 -3.48 -0.59
N GLU A 122 11.56 -4.33 -1.59
CA GLU A 122 12.16 -5.65 -1.42
C GLU A 122 13.61 -5.58 -0.92
N HIS A 123 14.39 -4.65 -1.49
CA HIS A 123 15.80 -4.51 -1.13
C HIS A 123 16.02 -3.74 0.17
N LEU A 124 15.19 -2.77 0.47
CA LEU A 124 15.48 -1.78 1.51
C LEU A 124 14.42 -1.72 2.61
N GLY A 125 13.29 -2.39 2.46
CA GLY A 125 12.15 -2.27 3.37
C GLY A 125 12.06 -3.35 4.45
N TRP A 126 12.93 -4.35 4.44
CA TRP A 126 12.81 -5.49 5.36
C TRP A 126 12.80 -5.06 6.83
N HIS A 127 13.66 -4.13 7.20
CA HIS A 127 13.72 -3.66 8.58
C HIS A 127 12.37 -3.07 9.04
N ALA A 128 11.74 -2.27 8.21
CA ALA A 128 10.43 -1.70 8.52
C ALA A 128 9.35 -2.78 8.60
N TRP A 129 9.37 -3.76 7.71
CA TRP A 129 8.40 -4.85 7.72
C TRP A 129 8.49 -5.71 8.97
N CYS A 130 9.70 -6.06 9.39
CA CYS A 130 9.91 -6.95 10.51
C CYS A 130 9.78 -6.26 11.89
N THR A 131 9.71 -4.91 11.91
CA THR A 131 9.54 -4.15 13.15
C THR A 131 8.05 -3.92 13.43
N PRO A 132 7.57 -4.21 14.67
CA PRO A 132 6.17 -3.97 15.02
C PRO A 132 5.77 -2.51 14.83
N CYS A 133 4.61 -2.29 14.18
CA CYS A 133 4.06 -0.95 14.05
C CYS A 133 3.55 -0.46 15.41
N GLU A 134 3.95 0.75 15.80
CA GLU A 134 3.57 1.37 17.07
C GLU A 134 2.43 2.39 16.94
N CYS A 135 1.77 2.47 15.77
CA CYS A 135 0.64 3.38 15.60
C CYS A 135 -0.55 2.96 16.48
N PRO A 136 -1.47 3.90 16.81
CA PRO A 136 -2.61 3.60 17.69
C PRO A 136 -3.48 2.45 17.20
N ILE A 137 -3.68 2.33 15.88
CA ILE A 137 -4.51 1.26 15.30
C ILE A 137 -3.89 -0.11 15.58
N CYS A 138 -2.59 -0.24 15.36
CA CYS A 138 -1.89 -1.51 15.56
C CYS A 138 -1.76 -1.86 17.04
N LYS A 139 -1.52 -0.86 17.89
CA LYS A 139 -1.48 -1.05 19.35
C LYS A 139 -2.81 -1.56 19.87
N GLU A 140 -3.91 -0.97 19.43
CA GLU A 140 -5.25 -1.40 19.83
C GLU A 140 -5.55 -2.82 19.37
N ALA A 141 -5.19 -3.17 18.14
CA ALA A 141 -5.37 -4.52 17.61
C ALA A 141 -4.60 -5.55 18.44
N ARG A 142 -3.33 -5.26 18.79
CA ARG A 142 -2.53 -6.15 19.64
C ARG A 142 -3.10 -6.29 21.05
N ALA A 143 -3.64 -5.21 21.61
CA ALA A 143 -4.26 -5.25 22.93
C ALA A 143 -5.50 -6.16 22.94
N LYS A 144 -6.31 -6.10 21.89
CA LYS A 144 -7.48 -6.98 21.73
C LYS A 144 -7.10 -8.45 21.62
N GLU A 145 -6.02 -8.77 20.91
CA GLU A 145 -5.51 -10.14 20.79
C GLU A 145 -5.07 -10.72 22.13
N LYS A 146 -4.47 -9.90 23.00
CA LYS A 146 -4.01 -10.34 24.32
C LYS A 146 -5.16 -10.63 25.29
N HIS A 147 -6.31 -10.03 25.10
CA HIS A 147 -7.48 -10.15 25.99
C HIS A 147 -8.61 -11.01 25.40
N GLY A 148 -8.40 -11.52 24.21
CA GLY A 148 -9.35 -12.39 23.50
C GLY A 148 -9.09 -13.90 23.73
#